data_ea212bfd6461a3f63c40a7d6d771638f
#
_entry.id   ea212bfd6461a3f63c40a7d6d771638f
#
_cell.length_a   1.000
_cell.length_b   1.000
_cell.length_c   1.000
_cell.angle_alpha   90.00
_cell.angle_beta   90.00
_cell.angle_gamma   90.00
#
_symmetry.space_group_name_H-M   'P 1'
#
loop_
_entity.id
_entity.type
_entity.pdbx_description
1 polymer ?
#
loop_
_entity_poly.entity_id
_entity_poly.type
_entity_poly.pdbx_seq_one_letter_code
_entity_poly.pdbx_strand_id
1 'polypeptide(L)'
;RDVAPSRGLGDVYKRQVLNYIWIAFFVIAFVVAVVQTFVYGNTGIWTDIMNASFSSARSAFDISLGLTGVLTLWLGLMKIGERGGVVAVLSRWISPLFSRLFPGVPKGHPALGSMFMNVSANMLGLDNAATPLGLKAMRELQELNPKKDTATDAMLMFLVLNASGLTLIPIGVMTYRAQMGAANPSDVFLPILIATFMATFVGLLALCIKQRINIFDRVILLWGLGLTAFVGGVFYYFSSLPEEKISSYSAFAANSILFTIIVIFIVAGFVKRINVYDAFIEGAKEGFKTAVMIIPYLVAILVAIGIFRASGAMDLSLIHISEPTRRSYIS
;
A
#
# COMPACT_ATOMS: atom_id res chain seq x y z
N ARG A 1 -11.80 -31.43 -16.91
CA ARG A 1 -12.77 -30.47 -16.29
C ARG A 1 -11.95 -29.62 -15.34
N ASP A 2 -11.48 -28.50 -15.87
CA ASP A 2 -10.73 -27.50 -15.09
C ASP A 2 -11.72 -26.79 -14.15
N VAL A 3 -11.59 -27.07 -12.86
CA VAL A 3 -12.30 -26.33 -11.81
C VAL A 3 -11.61 -24.99 -11.67
N ALA A 4 -12.20 -23.95 -12.24
CA ALA A 4 -11.76 -22.56 -12.03
C ALA A 4 -11.74 -22.27 -10.52
N PRO A 5 -10.65 -21.66 -9.97
CA PRO A 5 -10.59 -21.35 -8.56
C PRO A 5 -11.73 -20.38 -8.22
N SER A 6 -12.49 -20.71 -7.16
CA SER A 6 -13.59 -19.92 -6.64
C SER A 6 -13.07 -18.50 -6.33
N ARG A 7 -13.39 -17.56 -7.22
CA ARG A 7 -13.15 -16.13 -7.00
C ARG A 7 -14.00 -15.73 -5.80
N GLY A 8 -13.36 -15.28 -4.72
CA GLY A 8 -14.08 -14.88 -3.50
C GLY A 8 -15.12 -13.79 -3.80
N LEU A 9 -16.31 -13.90 -3.21
CA LEU A 9 -17.40 -12.93 -3.33
C LEU A 9 -16.95 -11.47 -3.13
N GLY A 10 -15.94 -11.23 -2.28
CA GLY A 10 -15.36 -9.91 -2.06
C GLY A 10 -14.64 -9.32 -3.27
N ASP A 11 -13.97 -10.13 -4.08
CA ASP A 11 -13.31 -9.67 -5.31
C ASP A 11 -14.32 -9.37 -6.42
N VAL A 12 -15.43 -10.11 -6.46
CA VAL A 12 -16.54 -9.84 -7.40
C VAL A 12 -17.22 -8.52 -7.03
N TYR A 13 -17.48 -8.27 -5.76
CA TYR A 13 -18.11 -7.02 -5.29
C TYR A 13 -17.22 -5.79 -5.54
N LYS A 14 -15.92 -5.86 -5.22
CA LYS A 14 -14.98 -4.75 -5.48
C LYS A 14 -14.84 -4.45 -6.97
N ARG A 15 -14.80 -5.47 -7.82
CA ARG A 15 -14.76 -5.27 -9.28
C ARG A 15 -16.05 -4.65 -9.81
N GLN A 16 -17.21 -5.00 -9.26
CA GLN A 16 -18.48 -4.42 -9.66
C GLN A 16 -18.56 -2.93 -9.29
N VAL A 17 -18.18 -2.56 -8.05
CA VAL A 17 -18.19 -1.15 -7.61
C VAL A 17 -17.25 -0.30 -8.47
N LEU A 18 -16.03 -0.76 -8.71
CA LEU A 18 -15.07 -0.03 -9.54
C LEU A 18 -15.59 0.14 -10.99
N ASN A 19 -16.23 -0.90 -11.54
CA ASN A 19 -16.84 -0.84 -12.88
C ASN A 19 -17.94 0.22 -12.94
N TYR A 20 -18.83 0.28 -11.94
CA TYR A 20 -19.88 1.31 -11.89
C TYR A 20 -19.31 2.72 -11.75
N ILE A 21 -18.30 2.92 -10.91
CA ILE A 21 -17.63 4.22 -10.76
C ILE A 21 -16.99 4.64 -12.09
N TRP A 22 -16.29 3.71 -12.74
CA TRP A 22 -15.63 3.97 -14.02
C TRP A 22 -16.62 4.36 -15.12
N ILE A 23 -17.72 3.62 -15.25
CA ILE A 23 -18.80 3.95 -16.18
C ILE A 23 -19.43 5.30 -15.83
N ALA A 24 -19.66 5.56 -14.53
CA ALA A 24 -20.26 6.81 -14.07
C ALA A 24 -19.44 8.03 -14.47
N PHE A 25 -18.12 7.98 -14.42
CA PHE A 25 -17.26 9.09 -14.86
C PHE A 25 -17.50 9.47 -16.32
N PHE A 26 -17.62 8.49 -17.22
CA PHE A 26 -17.88 8.74 -18.63
C PHE A 26 -19.31 9.25 -18.87
N VAL A 27 -20.30 8.62 -18.25
CA VAL A 27 -21.71 9.00 -18.43
C VAL A 27 -21.97 10.40 -17.89
N ILE A 28 -21.48 10.73 -16.71
CA ILE A 28 -21.65 12.05 -16.12
C ILE A 28 -20.92 13.11 -16.95
N ALA A 29 -19.69 12.83 -17.36
CA ALA A 29 -18.94 13.74 -18.23
C ALA A 29 -19.67 14.02 -19.56
N PHE A 30 -20.26 12.98 -20.16
CA PHE A 30 -21.06 13.13 -21.37
C PHE A 30 -22.31 14.00 -21.14
N VAL A 31 -23.06 13.75 -20.06
CA VAL A 31 -24.26 14.54 -19.74
C VAL A 31 -23.89 16.01 -19.50
N VAL A 32 -22.81 16.27 -18.75
CA VAL A 32 -22.33 17.64 -18.51
C VAL A 32 -21.90 18.32 -19.81
N ALA A 33 -21.20 17.61 -20.69
CA ALA A 33 -20.82 18.13 -22.02
C ALA A 33 -22.02 18.48 -22.88
N VAL A 34 -23.07 17.66 -22.87
CA VAL A 34 -24.33 17.93 -23.58
C VAL A 34 -24.99 19.21 -23.00
N VAL A 35 -25.11 19.30 -21.67
CA VAL A 35 -25.67 20.48 -21.01
C VAL A 35 -24.84 21.73 -21.35
N GLN A 36 -23.52 21.67 -21.27
CA GLN A 36 -22.64 22.78 -21.62
C GLN A 36 -22.83 23.23 -23.08
N THR A 37 -23.01 22.29 -24.00
CA THR A 37 -23.22 22.59 -25.42
C THR A 37 -24.56 23.26 -25.66
N PHE A 38 -25.65 22.68 -25.16
CA PHE A 38 -27.00 23.14 -25.50
C PHE A 38 -27.55 24.29 -24.64
N VAL A 39 -27.09 24.38 -23.35
CA VAL A 39 -27.55 25.43 -22.44
C VAL A 39 -26.61 26.62 -22.46
N TYR A 40 -25.29 26.38 -22.49
CA TYR A 40 -24.27 27.44 -22.38
C TYR A 40 -23.59 27.76 -23.72
N GLY A 41 -23.91 27.05 -24.81
CA GLY A 41 -23.32 27.26 -26.14
C GLY A 41 -21.85 26.89 -26.26
N ASN A 42 -21.28 26.18 -25.27
CA ASN A 42 -19.87 25.77 -25.26
C ASN A 42 -19.65 24.52 -26.09
N THR A 43 -19.38 24.67 -27.38
CA THR A 43 -19.04 23.55 -28.26
C THR A 43 -17.59 23.09 -28.13
N GLY A 44 -16.70 23.91 -27.55
CA GLY A 44 -15.28 23.59 -27.33
C GLY A 44 -15.07 22.45 -26.34
N ILE A 45 -16.05 22.21 -25.45
CA ILE A 45 -15.98 21.18 -24.40
C ILE A 45 -15.65 19.79 -24.96
N TRP A 46 -16.14 19.45 -26.16
CA TRP A 46 -15.86 18.16 -26.80
C TRP A 46 -14.38 18.01 -27.16
N THR A 47 -13.77 19.08 -27.66
CA THR A 47 -12.34 19.12 -27.96
C THR A 47 -11.52 19.01 -26.68
N ASP A 48 -11.92 19.70 -25.61
CA ASP A 48 -11.23 19.66 -24.32
C ASP A 48 -11.27 18.26 -23.70
N ILE A 49 -12.42 17.58 -23.73
CA ILE A 49 -12.58 16.19 -23.24
C ILE A 49 -11.69 15.23 -24.04
N MET A 50 -11.67 15.35 -25.37
CA MET A 50 -10.86 14.47 -26.22
C MET A 50 -9.35 14.72 -25.99
N ASN A 51 -8.94 15.97 -25.91
CA ASN A 51 -7.56 16.33 -25.61
C ASN A 51 -7.14 15.81 -24.20
N ALA A 52 -8.02 15.95 -23.21
CA ALA A 52 -7.80 15.43 -21.89
C ALA A 52 -7.69 13.90 -21.87
N SER A 53 -8.49 13.20 -22.69
CA SER A 53 -8.42 11.75 -22.87
C SER A 53 -7.04 11.32 -23.37
N PHE A 54 -6.54 11.92 -24.45
CA PHE A 54 -5.23 11.57 -25.02
C PHE A 54 -4.07 11.98 -24.09
N SER A 55 -4.13 13.17 -23.50
CA SER A 55 -3.08 13.63 -22.57
C SER A 55 -3.03 12.76 -21.31
N SER A 56 -4.19 12.36 -20.77
CA SER A 56 -4.25 11.45 -19.62
C SER A 56 -3.71 10.06 -19.95
N ALA A 57 -4.01 9.53 -21.14
CA ALA A 57 -3.47 8.24 -21.58
C ALA A 57 -1.94 8.29 -21.70
N ARG A 58 -1.40 9.39 -22.26
CA ARG A 58 0.05 9.61 -22.35
C ARG A 58 0.68 9.73 -20.97
N SER A 59 0.10 10.54 -20.09
CA SER A 59 0.58 10.71 -18.71
C SER A 59 0.57 9.37 -17.94
N ALA A 60 -0.46 8.55 -18.11
CA ALA A 60 -0.53 7.22 -17.52
C ALA A 60 0.64 6.32 -17.97
N PHE A 61 0.96 6.36 -19.25
CA PHE A 61 2.09 5.61 -19.80
C PHE A 61 3.43 6.14 -19.28
N ASP A 62 3.64 7.46 -19.26
CA ASP A 62 4.86 8.10 -18.78
C ASP A 62 5.09 7.79 -17.28
N ILE A 63 4.04 7.84 -16.45
CA ILE A 63 4.08 7.43 -15.04
C ILE A 63 4.47 5.96 -14.92
N SER A 64 3.87 5.08 -15.72
CA SER A 64 4.17 3.66 -15.69
C SER A 64 5.61 3.35 -16.08
N LEU A 65 6.15 4.09 -17.05
CA LEU A 65 7.54 3.96 -17.48
C LEU A 65 8.49 4.35 -16.35
N GLY A 66 8.21 5.47 -15.66
CA GLY A 66 8.99 5.89 -14.50
C GLY A 66 8.93 4.88 -13.35
N LEU A 67 7.73 4.31 -13.07
CA LEU A 67 7.57 3.24 -12.07
C LEU A 67 8.37 1.98 -12.42
N THR A 68 8.55 1.69 -13.70
CA THR A 68 9.26 0.49 -14.15
C THR A 68 10.67 0.40 -13.58
N GLY A 69 11.44 1.50 -13.65
CA GLY A 69 12.81 1.52 -13.12
C GLY A 69 12.87 1.27 -11.63
N VAL A 70 11.98 1.92 -10.87
CA VAL A 70 11.95 1.81 -9.41
C VAL A 70 11.46 0.44 -8.94
N LEU A 71 10.39 -0.10 -9.54
CA LEU A 71 9.92 -1.45 -9.23
C LEU A 71 10.98 -2.50 -9.57
N THR A 72 11.68 -2.35 -10.70
CA THR A 72 12.77 -3.23 -11.11
C THR A 72 13.90 -3.20 -10.09
N LEU A 73 14.32 -2.01 -9.66
CA LEU A 73 15.36 -1.84 -8.64
C LEU A 73 14.97 -2.53 -7.33
N TRP A 74 13.81 -2.17 -6.79
CA TRP A 74 13.40 -2.65 -5.47
C TRP A 74 13.09 -4.13 -5.43
N LEU A 75 12.39 -4.69 -6.43
CA LEU A 75 12.13 -6.14 -6.47
C LEU A 75 13.43 -6.92 -6.72
N GLY A 76 14.38 -6.35 -7.47
CA GLY A 76 15.73 -6.93 -7.58
C GLY A 76 16.44 -7.00 -6.23
N LEU A 77 16.49 -5.90 -5.49
CA LEU A 77 17.10 -5.85 -4.16
C LEU A 77 16.41 -6.78 -3.17
N MET A 78 15.08 -6.84 -3.22
CA MET A 78 14.31 -7.74 -2.36
C MET A 78 14.60 -9.21 -2.60
N LYS A 79 14.76 -9.61 -3.84
CA LYS A 79 15.12 -10.99 -4.18
C LYS A 79 16.47 -11.38 -3.57
N ILE A 80 17.41 -10.44 -3.51
CA ILE A 80 18.68 -10.64 -2.78
C ILE A 80 18.39 -10.84 -1.29
N GLY A 81 17.59 -9.97 -0.67
CA GLY A 81 17.24 -10.06 0.76
C GLY A 81 16.49 -11.35 1.12
N GLU A 82 15.56 -11.78 0.25
CA GLU A 82 14.84 -13.04 0.38
C GLU A 82 15.79 -14.25 0.35
N ARG A 83 16.60 -14.36 -0.70
CA ARG A 83 17.59 -15.45 -0.86
C ARG A 83 18.71 -15.36 0.17
N GLY A 84 19.11 -14.16 0.56
CA GLY A 84 20.05 -13.88 1.64
C GLY A 84 19.55 -14.25 3.03
N GLY A 85 18.25 -14.57 3.17
CA GLY A 85 17.64 -15.02 4.41
C GLY A 85 17.25 -13.90 5.38
N VAL A 86 17.29 -12.62 4.96
CA VAL A 86 16.89 -11.49 5.81
C VAL A 86 15.42 -11.61 6.23
N VAL A 87 14.54 -12.03 5.30
CA VAL A 87 13.11 -12.25 5.60
C VAL A 87 12.95 -13.34 6.67
N ALA A 88 13.74 -14.41 6.59
CA ALA A 88 13.70 -15.50 7.58
C ALA A 88 14.17 -15.04 8.99
N VAL A 89 15.16 -14.16 9.05
CA VAL A 89 15.62 -13.55 10.32
C VAL A 89 14.52 -12.66 10.91
N LEU A 90 13.92 -11.80 10.11
CA LEU A 90 12.83 -10.91 10.51
C LEU A 90 11.62 -11.73 11.00
N SER A 91 11.26 -12.80 10.29
CA SER A 91 10.19 -13.72 10.69
C SER A 91 10.44 -14.37 12.05
N ARG A 92 11.67 -14.82 12.31
CA ARG A 92 12.03 -15.39 13.63
C ARG A 92 11.92 -14.37 14.76
N TRP A 93 12.26 -13.15 14.49
CA TRP A 93 12.19 -12.05 15.46
C TRP A 93 10.75 -11.75 15.87
N ILE A 94 9.83 -11.72 14.89
CA ILE A 94 8.41 -11.41 15.10
C ILE A 94 7.62 -12.64 15.61
N SER A 95 8.14 -13.85 15.40
CA SER A 95 7.48 -15.12 15.75
C SER A 95 6.92 -15.20 17.19
N PRO A 96 7.63 -14.73 18.26
CA PRO A 96 7.09 -14.77 19.61
C PRO A 96 5.81 -13.94 19.76
N LEU A 97 5.74 -12.76 19.13
CA LEU A 97 4.55 -11.92 19.12
C LEU A 97 3.39 -12.58 18.40
N PHE A 98 3.64 -13.13 17.20
CA PHE A 98 2.60 -13.78 16.41
C PHE A 98 2.01 -15.01 17.09
N SER A 99 2.80 -15.80 17.79
CA SER A 99 2.27 -16.97 18.52
C SER A 99 1.28 -16.55 19.63
N ARG A 100 1.33 -15.31 20.10
CA ARG A 100 0.39 -14.75 21.08
C ARG A 100 -0.82 -14.07 20.42
N LEU A 101 -0.61 -13.44 19.27
CA LEU A 101 -1.70 -12.80 18.53
C LEU A 101 -2.61 -13.79 17.78
N PHE A 102 -2.10 -14.99 17.48
CA PHE A 102 -2.81 -16.04 16.74
C PHE A 102 -2.95 -17.34 17.55
N PRO A 103 -3.59 -17.32 18.73
CA PRO A 103 -3.69 -18.52 19.58
C PRO A 103 -4.47 -19.67 18.94
N GLY A 104 -5.37 -19.37 17.98
CA GLY A 104 -6.15 -20.37 17.23
C GLY A 104 -5.38 -21.06 16.10
N VAL A 105 -4.12 -20.68 15.83
CA VAL A 105 -3.31 -21.32 14.80
C VAL A 105 -2.29 -22.25 15.46
N PRO A 106 -2.27 -23.57 15.13
CA PRO A 106 -1.33 -24.51 15.72
C PRO A 106 0.12 -24.10 15.47
N LYS A 107 0.97 -24.30 16.48
CA LYS A 107 2.41 -24.03 16.36
C LYS A 107 3.02 -24.88 15.24
N GLY A 108 3.75 -24.23 14.34
CA GLY A 108 4.37 -24.91 13.20
C GLY A 108 3.45 -25.06 11.98
N HIS A 109 2.21 -24.60 12.03
CA HIS A 109 1.32 -24.62 10.88
C HIS A 109 1.85 -23.71 9.75
N PRO A 110 1.80 -24.11 8.46
CA PRO A 110 2.31 -23.33 7.33
C PRO A 110 1.76 -21.89 7.26
N ALA A 111 0.50 -21.67 7.67
CA ALA A 111 -0.13 -20.35 7.72
C ALA A 111 0.69 -19.32 8.51
N LEU A 112 1.33 -19.71 9.62
CA LEU A 112 2.20 -18.81 10.38
C LEU A 112 3.35 -18.31 9.51
N GLY A 113 3.99 -19.20 8.77
CA GLY A 113 5.10 -18.85 7.87
C GLY A 113 4.65 -17.89 6.76
N SER A 114 3.53 -18.19 6.11
CA SER A 114 2.97 -17.35 5.04
C SER A 114 2.52 -15.97 5.57
N MET A 115 1.89 -15.90 6.75
CA MET A 115 1.54 -14.65 7.42
C MET A 115 2.80 -13.82 7.77
N PHE A 116 3.84 -14.45 8.30
CA PHE A 116 5.09 -13.76 8.62
C PHE A 116 5.74 -13.15 7.40
N MET A 117 5.82 -13.93 6.33
CA MET A 117 6.42 -13.44 5.08
C MET A 117 5.59 -12.29 4.49
N ASN A 118 4.26 -12.38 4.54
CA ASN A 118 3.38 -11.31 4.09
C ASN A 118 3.57 -10.02 4.90
N VAL A 119 3.53 -10.11 6.24
CA VAL A 119 3.70 -8.93 7.10
C VAL A 119 5.11 -8.34 6.93
N SER A 120 6.14 -9.18 6.85
CA SER A 120 7.50 -8.70 6.61
C SER A 120 7.63 -7.98 5.26
N ALA A 121 6.99 -8.48 4.21
CA ALA A 121 6.95 -7.84 2.90
C ALA A 121 6.22 -6.49 2.97
N ASN A 122 5.08 -6.42 3.64
CA ASN A 122 4.34 -5.16 3.86
C ASN A 122 5.17 -4.14 4.63
N MET A 123 5.84 -4.55 5.72
CA MET A 123 6.71 -3.66 6.49
C MET A 123 7.83 -3.04 5.64
N LEU A 124 8.28 -3.76 4.63
CA LEU A 124 9.30 -3.30 3.69
C LEU A 124 8.71 -2.58 2.46
N GLY A 125 7.39 -2.34 2.42
CA GLY A 125 6.73 -1.63 1.33
C GLY A 125 6.69 -2.39 0.00
N LEU A 126 6.57 -3.72 0.07
CA LEU A 126 6.67 -4.62 -1.08
C LEU A 126 5.30 -5.24 -1.39
N ASP A 127 4.36 -4.38 -1.71
CA ASP A 127 2.96 -4.74 -1.95
C ASP A 127 2.80 -5.89 -2.97
N ASN A 128 3.65 -5.91 -3.99
CA ASN A 128 3.61 -6.95 -5.03
C ASN A 128 4.03 -8.33 -4.52
N ALA A 129 5.00 -8.41 -3.60
CA ALA A 129 5.40 -9.66 -2.96
C ALA A 129 4.45 -10.05 -1.82
N ALA A 130 3.90 -9.05 -1.12
CA ALA A 130 2.98 -9.27 -0.01
C ALA A 130 1.65 -9.88 -0.47
N THR A 131 1.08 -9.43 -1.59
CA THR A 131 -0.24 -9.87 -2.06
C THR A 131 -0.35 -11.40 -2.25
N PRO A 132 0.51 -12.08 -3.02
CA PRO A 132 0.42 -13.54 -3.17
C PRO A 132 0.66 -14.30 -1.85
N LEU A 133 1.53 -13.78 -0.98
CA LEU A 133 1.78 -14.36 0.34
C LEU A 133 0.56 -14.22 1.26
N GLY A 134 -0.11 -13.07 1.22
CA GLY A 134 -1.36 -12.83 1.96
C GLY A 134 -2.49 -13.74 1.50
N LEU A 135 -2.66 -13.92 0.19
CA LEU A 135 -3.65 -14.84 -0.36
C LEU A 135 -3.34 -16.30 -0.01
N LYS A 136 -2.06 -16.67 0.04
CA LYS A 136 -1.64 -18.01 0.48
C LYS A 136 -1.94 -18.19 1.96
N ALA A 137 -1.56 -17.23 2.82
CA ALA A 137 -1.84 -17.27 4.25
C ALA A 137 -3.35 -17.40 4.54
N MET A 138 -4.20 -16.63 3.84
CA MET A 138 -5.66 -16.73 4.00
C MET A 138 -6.22 -18.08 3.58
N ARG A 139 -5.68 -18.71 2.52
CA ARG A 139 -6.08 -20.08 2.13
C ARG A 139 -5.70 -21.09 3.20
N GLU A 140 -4.49 -21.01 3.72
CA GLU A 140 -4.00 -21.90 4.78
C GLU A 140 -4.78 -21.70 6.10
N LEU A 141 -5.18 -20.47 6.43
CA LEU A 141 -6.10 -20.18 7.54
C LEU A 141 -7.51 -20.74 7.28
N GLN A 142 -7.97 -20.71 6.04
CA GLN A 142 -9.27 -21.28 5.66
C GLN A 142 -9.31 -22.80 5.78
N GLU A 143 -8.19 -23.49 5.64
CA GLU A 143 -8.10 -24.93 5.91
C GLU A 143 -8.39 -25.25 7.37
N LEU A 144 -7.91 -24.41 8.29
CA LEU A 144 -8.16 -24.51 9.75
C LEU A 144 -9.57 -24.05 10.16
N ASN A 145 -10.31 -23.41 9.27
CA ASN A 145 -11.60 -22.81 9.58
C ASN A 145 -12.71 -23.87 9.67
N PRO A 146 -13.36 -24.06 10.83
CA PRO A 146 -14.46 -25.03 10.97
C PRO A 146 -15.74 -24.58 10.25
N LYS A 147 -15.94 -23.26 10.10
CA LYS A 147 -17.10 -22.67 9.41
C LYS A 147 -16.64 -21.94 8.16
N LYS A 148 -16.79 -22.58 7.01
CA LYS A 148 -16.22 -22.09 5.74
C LYS A 148 -16.81 -20.77 5.23
N ASP A 149 -17.95 -20.36 5.71
CA ASP A 149 -18.71 -19.14 5.37
C ASP A 149 -18.46 -17.96 6.32
N THR A 150 -17.74 -18.17 7.41
CA THR A 150 -17.49 -17.16 8.44
C THR A 150 -16.01 -17.03 8.72
N ALA A 151 -15.47 -15.78 8.77
CA ALA A 151 -14.07 -15.54 9.09
C ALA A 151 -13.75 -15.91 10.55
N THR A 152 -12.63 -16.60 10.78
CA THR A 152 -12.11 -16.89 12.12
C THR A 152 -11.43 -15.67 12.75
N ASP A 153 -11.24 -15.70 14.06
CA ASP A 153 -10.50 -14.66 14.79
C ASP A 153 -9.07 -14.46 14.24
N ALA A 154 -8.41 -15.55 13.85
CA ALA A 154 -7.10 -15.50 13.22
C ALA A 154 -7.15 -14.78 11.86
N MET A 155 -8.16 -15.05 11.04
CA MET A 155 -8.35 -14.35 9.76
C MET A 155 -8.63 -12.86 9.96
N LEU A 156 -9.46 -12.50 10.95
CA LEU A 156 -9.75 -11.11 11.27
C LEU A 156 -8.49 -10.37 11.76
N MET A 157 -7.70 -10.99 12.63
CA MET A 157 -6.43 -10.44 13.12
C MET A 157 -5.45 -10.21 11.96
N PHE A 158 -5.33 -11.17 11.07
CA PHE A 158 -4.46 -11.07 9.90
C PHE A 158 -4.94 -9.99 8.91
N LEU A 159 -6.25 -9.86 8.70
CA LEU A 159 -6.84 -8.78 7.88
C LEU A 159 -6.54 -7.41 8.46
N VAL A 160 -6.67 -7.21 9.78
CA VAL A 160 -6.38 -5.93 10.42
C VAL A 160 -4.90 -5.59 10.33
N LEU A 161 -3.99 -6.54 10.53
CA LEU A 161 -2.56 -6.32 10.32
C LEU A 161 -2.23 -5.87 8.89
N ASN A 162 -2.90 -6.44 7.90
CA ASN A 162 -2.71 -6.02 6.50
C ASN A 162 -3.37 -4.67 6.20
N ALA A 163 -4.58 -4.42 6.73
CA ALA A 163 -5.30 -3.17 6.48
C ALA A 163 -4.64 -1.97 7.17
N SER A 164 -4.09 -2.15 8.37
CA SER A 164 -3.35 -1.11 9.09
C SER A 164 -1.95 -0.88 8.53
N GLY A 165 -1.37 -1.90 7.90
CA GLY A 165 -0.19 -1.84 7.06
C GLY A 165 1.01 -1.12 7.67
N LEU A 166 1.50 -1.56 8.86
CA LEU A 166 2.73 -0.98 9.42
C LEU A 166 3.85 -1.00 8.36
N THR A 167 4.18 0.18 7.88
CA THR A 167 5.16 0.37 6.80
C THR A 167 6.41 1.01 7.38
N LEU A 168 7.50 0.26 7.43
CA LEU A 168 8.80 0.79 7.83
C LEU A 168 9.46 1.57 6.70
N ILE A 169 9.19 1.17 5.45
CA ILE A 169 9.77 1.81 4.28
C ILE A 169 8.66 2.03 3.24
N PRO A 170 8.14 3.26 3.09
CA PRO A 170 7.05 3.56 2.16
C PRO A 170 7.56 3.73 0.72
N ILE A 171 8.15 2.69 0.14
CA ILE A 171 8.79 2.72 -1.17
C ILE A 171 7.83 3.23 -2.25
N GLY A 172 6.60 2.70 -2.29
CA GLY A 172 5.60 3.09 -3.28
C GLY A 172 5.31 4.59 -3.26
N VAL A 173 5.01 5.15 -2.07
CA VAL A 173 4.70 6.58 -1.93
C VAL A 173 5.90 7.45 -2.28
N MET A 174 7.11 7.08 -1.83
CA MET A 174 8.33 7.83 -2.13
C MET A 174 8.64 7.80 -3.63
N THR A 175 8.38 6.68 -4.30
CA THR A 175 8.53 6.54 -5.75
C THR A 175 7.58 7.45 -6.51
N TYR A 176 6.29 7.45 -6.17
CA TYR A 176 5.32 8.35 -6.79
C TYR A 176 5.69 9.82 -6.58
N ARG A 177 6.11 10.19 -5.38
CA ARG A 177 6.56 11.56 -5.10
C ARG A 177 7.79 11.96 -5.94
N ALA A 178 8.77 11.05 -6.09
CA ALA A 178 9.94 11.29 -6.93
C ALA A 178 9.55 11.52 -8.39
N GLN A 179 8.63 10.73 -8.91
CA GLN A 179 8.14 10.86 -10.30
C GLN A 179 7.32 12.14 -10.52
N MET A 180 6.57 12.57 -9.50
CA MET A 180 5.81 13.82 -9.55
C MET A 180 6.69 15.06 -9.32
N GLY A 181 8.01 14.90 -9.26
CA GLY A 181 8.96 15.99 -9.14
C GLY A 181 9.06 16.60 -7.73
N ALA A 182 8.71 15.84 -6.69
CA ALA A 182 8.89 16.33 -5.32
C ALA A 182 10.38 16.59 -5.02
N ALA A 183 10.69 17.74 -4.43
CA ALA A 183 12.06 18.14 -4.10
C ALA A 183 12.72 17.13 -3.12
N ASN A 184 11.96 16.63 -2.17
CA ASN A 184 12.39 15.61 -1.21
C ASN A 184 11.35 14.47 -1.14
N PRO A 185 11.45 13.44 -1.99
CA PRO A 185 10.49 12.32 -1.99
C PRO A 185 10.39 11.57 -0.66
N SER A 186 11.46 11.58 0.13
CA SER A 186 11.58 10.84 1.39
C SER A 186 11.11 11.60 2.63
N ASP A 187 10.70 12.86 2.54
CA ASP A 187 10.23 13.65 3.69
C ASP A 187 8.96 13.09 4.34
N VAL A 188 8.17 12.31 3.59
CA VAL A 188 6.97 11.63 4.08
C VAL A 188 7.26 10.36 4.88
N PHE A 189 8.51 9.94 4.98
CA PHE A 189 8.90 8.72 5.68
C PHE A 189 8.41 8.71 7.13
N LEU A 190 8.73 9.76 7.88
CA LEU A 190 8.38 9.87 9.29
C LEU A 190 6.86 9.97 9.53
N PRO A 191 6.11 10.85 8.84
CA PRO A 191 4.66 10.88 8.93
C PRO A 191 3.99 9.55 8.63
N ILE A 192 4.45 8.83 7.62
CA ILE A 192 3.89 7.51 7.26
C ILE A 192 4.20 6.49 8.34
N LEU A 193 5.43 6.45 8.84
CA LEU A 193 5.82 5.54 9.92
C LEU A 193 4.93 5.74 11.16
N ILE A 194 4.73 6.98 11.59
CA ILE A 194 3.91 7.30 12.76
C ILE A 194 2.44 6.93 12.51
N ALA A 195 1.88 7.32 11.36
CA ALA A 195 0.49 7.07 11.03
C ALA A 195 0.19 5.57 10.93
N THR A 196 1.03 4.80 10.24
CA THR A 196 0.86 3.34 10.09
C THR A 196 1.12 2.60 11.40
N PHE A 197 2.05 3.08 12.21
CA PHE A 197 2.24 2.56 13.56
C PHE A 197 0.97 2.75 14.42
N MET A 198 0.42 3.97 14.47
CA MET A 198 -0.79 4.26 15.25
C MET A 198 -1.99 3.44 14.76
N ALA A 199 -2.17 3.33 13.44
CA ALA A 199 -3.23 2.51 12.86
C ALA A 199 -3.10 1.03 13.26
N THR A 200 -1.89 0.49 13.20
CA THR A 200 -1.60 -0.91 13.58
C THR A 200 -1.79 -1.11 15.08
N PHE A 201 -1.28 -0.20 15.90
CA PHE A 201 -1.40 -0.28 17.35
C PHE A 201 -2.86 -0.27 17.80
N VAL A 202 -3.66 0.69 17.30
CA VAL A 202 -5.09 0.79 17.64
C VAL A 202 -5.86 -0.41 17.11
N GLY A 203 -5.60 -0.85 15.88
CA GLY A 203 -6.25 -2.01 15.26
C GLY A 203 -5.98 -3.30 16.03
N LEU A 204 -4.71 -3.55 16.40
CA LEU A 204 -4.33 -4.71 17.22
C LEU A 204 -4.94 -4.64 18.61
N LEU A 205 -4.91 -3.49 19.27
CA LEU A 205 -5.49 -3.31 20.60
C LEU A 205 -6.99 -3.62 20.58
N ALA A 206 -7.73 -3.05 19.62
CA ALA A 206 -9.15 -3.29 19.45
C ALA A 206 -9.48 -4.77 19.24
N LEU A 207 -8.70 -5.48 18.42
CA LEU A 207 -8.91 -6.91 18.21
C LEU A 207 -8.49 -7.76 19.40
N CYS A 208 -7.39 -7.43 20.07
CA CYS A 208 -7.00 -8.12 21.29
C CYS A 208 -8.12 -8.06 22.35
N ILE A 209 -8.73 -6.88 22.53
CA ILE A 209 -9.89 -6.72 23.45
C ILE A 209 -11.08 -7.56 22.97
N LYS A 210 -11.44 -7.48 21.68
CA LYS A 210 -12.58 -8.21 21.11
C LYS A 210 -12.38 -9.73 21.20
N GLN A 211 -11.19 -10.23 20.91
CA GLN A 211 -10.84 -11.66 20.92
C GLN A 211 -10.41 -12.16 22.30
N ARG A 212 -10.47 -11.30 23.33
CA ARG A 212 -10.06 -11.61 24.72
C ARG A 212 -8.63 -12.14 24.83
N ILE A 213 -7.75 -11.66 23.96
CA ILE A 213 -6.31 -11.95 24.05
C ILE A 213 -5.75 -11.15 25.23
N ASN A 214 -4.97 -11.80 26.08
CA ASN A 214 -4.39 -11.15 27.24
C ASN A 214 -3.33 -10.11 26.81
N ILE A 215 -3.70 -8.84 26.84
CA ILE A 215 -2.83 -7.70 26.47
C ILE A 215 -1.64 -7.58 27.43
N PHE A 216 -1.80 -8.05 28.67
CA PHE A 216 -0.75 -8.03 29.70
C PHE A 216 0.21 -9.24 29.60
N ASP A 217 0.10 -10.07 28.54
CA ASP A 217 1.11 -11.08 28.26
C ASP A 217 2.48 -10.41 28.09
N ARG A 218 3.51 -10.95 28.74
CA ARG A 218 4.86 -10.35 28.76
C ARG A 218 5.42 -10.07 27.36
N VAL A 219 5.11 -10.91 26.38
CA VAL A 219 5.59 -10.74 25.02
C VAL A 219 4.86 -9.60 24.33
N ILE A 220 3.52 -9.57 24.43
CA ILE A 220 2.70 -8.49 23.82
C ILE A 220 3.06 -7.14 24.46
N LEU A 221 3.19 -7.12 25.78
CA LEU A 221 3.53 -5.91 26.53
C LEU A 221 4.93 -5.39 26.16
N LEU A 222 5.93 -6.30 26.09
CA LEU A 222 7.30 -5.92 25.74
C LEU A 222 7.40 -5.35 24.32
N TRP A 223 6.72 -5.99 23.35
CA TRP A 223 6.67 -5.51 21.99
C TRP A 223 5.87 -4.20 21.87
N GLY A 224 4.71 -4.11 22.52
CA GLY A 224 3.88 -2.90 22.53
C GLY A 224 4.60 -1.71 23.14
N LEU A 225 5.19 -1.88 24.33
CA LEU A 225 5.96 -0.83 25.01
C LEU A 225 7.24 -0.48 24.24
N GLY A 226 7.97 -1.47 23.75
CA GLY A 226 9.19 -1.25 22.96
C GLY A 226 8.92 -0.44 21.70
N LEU A 227 7.89 -0.83 20.94
CA LEU A 227 7.51 -0.11 19.72
C LEU A 227 6.97 1.30 20.02
N THR A 228 6.16 1.44 21.07
CA THR A 228 5.64 2.75 21.49
C THR A 228 6.78 3.66 21.97
N ALA A 229 7.72 3.13 22.73
CA ALA A 229 8.90 3.89 23.18
C ALA A 229 9.78 4.30 22.00
N PHE A 230 9.97 3.42 21.01
CA PHE A 230 10.72 3.74 19.80
C PHE A 230 10.06 4.87 19.01
N VAL A 231 8.77 4.72 18.67
CA VAL A 231 8.04 5.73 17.89
C VAL A 231 7.88 7.03 18.69
N GLY A 232 7.60 6.93 19.99
CA GLY A 232 7.54 8.09 20.89
C GLY A 232 8.89 8.81 20.99
N GLY A 233 10.00 8.10 21.06
CA GLY A 233 11.35 8.65 21.03
C GLY A 233 11.67 9.35 19.71
N VAL A 234 11.31 8.75 18.59
CA VAL A 234 11.43 9.37 17.25
C VAL A 234 10.59 10.64 17.19
N PHE A 235 9.32 10.57 17.60
CA PHE A 235 8.44 11.74 17.63
C PHE A 235 9.00 12.86 18.52
N TYR A 236 9.44 12.53 19.75
CA TYR A 236 10.03 13.49 20.67
C TYR A 236 11.28 14.15 20.10
N TYR A 237 12.18 13.36 19.48
CA TYR A 237 13.37 13.89 18.83
C TYR A 237 13.01 14.89 17.72
N PHE A 238 12.08 14.54 16.84
CA PHE A 238 11.69 15.42 15.73
C PHE A 238 10.90 16.64 16.20
N SER A 239 10.07 16.53 17.24
CA SER A 239 9.35 17.67 17.82
C SER A 239 10.26 18.68 18.53
N SER A 240 11.46 18.27 18.92
CA SER A 240 12.47 19.18 19.50
C SER A 240 13.32 19.92 18.46
N LEU A 241 13.17 19.59 17.16
CA LEU A 241 13.91 20.22 16.09
C LEU A 241 13.16 21.48 15.58
N PRO A 242 13.90 22.53 15.12
CA PRO A 242 13.30 23.63 14.38
C PRO A 242 12.60 23.12 13.10
N GLU A 243 11.43 23.71 12.75
CA GLU A 243 10.63 23.29 11.59
C GLU A 243 11.43 23.22 10.28
N GLU A 244 12.33 24.15 10.06
CA GLU A 244 13.21 24.21 8.88
C GLU A 244 14.13 22.98 8.75
N LYS A 245 14.48 22.34 9.89
CA LYS A 245 15.39 21.19 9.92
C LYS A 245 14.65 19.84 9.83
N ILE A 246 13.35 19.81 10.17
CA ILE A 246 12.57 18.54 10.21
C ILE A 246 12.63 17.82 8.87
N SER A 247 12.36 18.51 7.76
CA SER A 247 12.39 17.90 6.42
C SER A 247 13.77 17.34 6.07
N SER A 248 14.84 18.13 6.33
CA SER A 248 16.22 17.73 6.02
C SER A 248 16.67 16.52 6.85
N TYR A 249 16.40 16.52 8.17
CA TYR A 249 16.76 15.41 9.05
C TYR A 249 15.90 14.16 8.77
N SER A 250 14.61 14.33 8.44
CA SER A 250 13.74 13.22 8.02
C SER A 250 14.24 12.58 6.72
N ALA A 251 14.60 13.39 5.73
CA ALA A 251 15.18 12.90 4.47
C ALA A 251 16.52 12.19 4.70
N PHE A 252 17.40 12.76 5.55
CA PHE A 252 18.67 12.14 5.91
C PHE A 252 18.44 10.77 6.58
N ALA A 253 17.56 10.71 7.57
CA ALA A 253 17.26 9.46 8.29
C ALA A 253 16.67 8.42 7.33
N ALA A 254 15.69 8.80 6.50
CA ALA A 254 15.07 7.91 5.51
C ALA A 254 16.10 7.37 4.52
N ASN A 255 16.90 8.22 3.90
CA ASN A 255 17.88 7.83 2.90
C ASN A 255 18.98 6.95 3.50
N SER A 256 19.43 7.28 4.72
CA SER A 256 20.43 6.47 5.44
C SER A 256 19.89 5.08 5.79
N ILE A 257 18.65 4.99 6.27
CA ILE A 257 18.00 3.71 6.56
C ILE A 257 17.84 2.88 5.28
N LEU A 258 17.32 3.50 4.20
CA LEU A 258 17.13 2.82 2.91
C LEU A 258 18.44 2.27 2.35
N PHE A 259 19.49 3.08 2.35
CA PHE A 259 20.80 2.64 1.87
C PHE A 259 21.41 1.55 2.75
N THR A 260 21.24 1.66 4.08
CA THR A 260 21.68 0.62 5.03
C THR A 260 20.97 -0.71 4.76
N ILE A 261 19.68 -0.70 4.46
CA ILE A 261 18.93 -1.92 4.11
C ILE A 261 19.44 -2.53 2.82
N ILE A 262 19.75 -1.72 1.80
CA ILE A 262 20.35 -2.20 0.56
C ILE A 262 21.67 -2.91 0.86
N VAL A 263 22.54 -2.30 1.66
CA VAL A 263 23.81 -2.88 2.07
C VAL A 263 23.62 -4.19 2.84
N ILE A 264 22.66 -4.21 3.79
CA ILE A 264 22.31 -5.44 4.54
C ILE A 264 21.89 -6.56 3.59
N PHE A 265 21.07 -6.30 2.58
CA PHE A 265 20.63 -7.31 1.61
C PHE A 265 21.81 -7.87 0.82
N ILE A 266 22.68 -6.99 0.32
CA ILE A 266 23.86 -7.39 -0.44
C ILE A 266 24.81 -8.22 0.42
N VAL A 267 25.12 -7.74 1.64
CA VAL A 267 26.00 -8.45 2.58
C VAL A 267 25.41 -9.81 2.99
N ALA A 268 24.10 -9.86 3.29
CA ALA A 268 23.44 -11.12 3.61
C ALA A 268 23.51 -12.11 2.45
N GLY A 269 23.31 -11.64 1.22
CA GLY A 269 23.50 -12.46 0.02
C GLY A 269 24.92 -12.97 -0.14
N PHE A 270 25.90 -12.11 0.09
CA PHE A 270 27.32 -12.48 0.04
C PHE A 270 27.68 -13.53 1.12
N VAL A 271 27.26 -13.31 2.36
CA VAL A 271 27.49 -14.26 3.46
C VAL A 271 26.84 -15.62 3.21
N LYS A 272 25.66 -15.63 2.58
CA LYS A 272 24.97 -16.87 2.16
C LYS A 272 25.57 -17.49 0.91
N ARG A 273 26.57 -16.88 0.30
CA ARG A 273 27.23 -17.34 -0.93
C ARG A 273 26.27 -17.53 -2.11
N ILE A 274 25.19 -16.72 -2.17
CA ILE A 274 24.32 -16.70 -3.35
C ILE A 274 24.96 -15.85 -4.45
N ASN A 275 24.61 -16.12 -5.71
CA ASN A 275 24.93 -15.20 -6.79
C ASN A 275 24.00 -13.97 -6.66
N VAL A 276 24.54 -12.89 -6.07
CA VAL A 276 23.80 -11.65 -5.76
C VAL A 276 23.27 -11.00 -7.04
N TYR A 277 24.08 -10.99 -8.10
CA TYR A 277 23.68 -10.40 -9.37
C TYR A 277 22.54 -11.16 -10.04
N ASP A 278 22.61 -12.49 -10.10
CA ASP A 278 21.54 -13.30 -10.69
C ASP A 278 20.24 -13.19 -9.88
N ALA A 279 20.35 -13.15 -8.55
CA ALA A 279 19.20 -12.93 -7.68
C ALA A 279 18.56 -11.56 -7.94
N PHE A 280 19.39 -10.50 -8.11
CA PHE A 280 18.89 -9.19 -8.50
C PHE A 280 18.14 -9.23 -9.83
N ILE A 281 18.75 -9.80 -10.86
CA ILE A 281 18.16 -9.87 -12.21
C ILE A 281 16.83 -10.65 -12.20
N GLU A 282 16.73 -11.72 -11.41
CA GLU A 282 15.47 -12.47 -11.27
C GLU A 282 14.36 -11.59 -10.70
N GLY A 283 14.60 -10.90 -9.58
CA GLY A 283 13.62 -9.98 -8.98
C GLY A 283 13.35 -8.76 -9.88
N ALA A 284 14.36 -8.25 -10.55
CA ALA A 284 14.24 -7.15 -11.50
C ALA A 284 13.28 -7.48 -12.68
N LYS A 285 13.34 -8.72 -13.19
CA LYS A 285 12.42 -9.20 -14.23
C LYS A 285 10.97 -9.28 -13.71
N GLU A 286 10.76 -9.65 -12.45
CA GLU A 286 9.45 -9.63 -11.81
C GLU A 286 8.94 -8.20 -11.67
N GLY A 287 9.81 -7.25 -11.30
CA GLY A 287 9.51 -5.82 -11.21
C GLY A 287 9.07 -5.23 -12.54
N PHE A 288 9.81 -5.52 -13.59
CA PHE A 288 9.46 -5.10 -14.94
C PHE A 288 8.10 -5.66 -15.40
N LYS A 289 7.88 -6.97 -15.19
CA LYS A 289 6.59 -7.60 -15.52
C LYS A 289 5.42 -6.96 -14.78
N THR A 290 5.61 -6.65 -13.51
CA THR A 290 4.60 -5.98 -12.68
C THR A 290 4.30 -4.58 -13.19
N ALA A 291 5.31 -3.81 -13.53
CA ALA A 291 5.16 -2.46 -14.09
C ALA A 291 4.35 -2.48 -15.39
N VAL A 292 4.69 -3.39 -16.31
CA VAL A 292 3.93 -3.54 -17.58
C VAL A 292 2.48 -3.94 -17.32
N MET A 293 2.22 -4.79 -16.33
CA MET A 293 0.87 -5.23 -15.98
C MET A 293 -0.01 -4.09 -15.43
N ILE A 294 0.59 -3.08 -14.81
CA ILE A 294 -0.12 -1.92 -14.21
C ILE A 294 -0.56 -0.92 -15.29
N ILE A 295 0.12 -0.83 -16.44
CA ILE A 295 -0.16 0.17 -17.48
C ILE A 295 -1.64 0.26 -17.87
N PRO A 296 -2.33 -0.84 -18.23
CA PRO A 296 -3.73 -0.76 -18.65
C PRO A 296 -4.65 -0.20 -17.56
N TYR A 297 -4.38 -0.53 -16.30
CA TYR A 297 -5.18 -0.04 -15.16
C TYR A 297 -4.97 1.45 -14.93
N LEU A 298 -3.73 1.95 -15.01
CA LEU A 298 -3.44 3.37 -14.89
C LEU A 298 -4.06 4.16 -16.05
N VAL A 299 -3.95 3.66 -17.27
CA VAL A 299 -4.59 4.30 -18.44
C VAL A 299 -6.10 4.38 -18.23
N ALA A 300 -6.74 3.27 -17.85
CA ALA A 300 -8.19 3.25 -17.64
C ALA A 300 -8.64 4.26 -16.59
N ILE A 301 -7.95 4.33 -15.43
CA ILE A 301 -8.32 5.22 -14.33
C ILE A 301 -8.03 6.68 -14.68
N LEU A 302 -6.83 6.99 -15.17
CA LEU A 302 -6.43 8.37 -15.44
C LEU A 302 -7.20 8.99 -16.60
N VAL A 303 -7.55 8.21 -17.63
CA VAL A 303 -8.42 8.66 -18.71
C VAL A 303 -9.81 8.98 -18.20
N ALA A 304 -10.41 8.11 -17.38
CA ALA A 304 -11.74 8.35 -16.81
C ALA A 304 -11.77 9.62 -15.94
N ILE A 305 -10.76 9.81 -15.07
CA ILE A 305 -10.63 11.00 -14.23
C ILE A 305 -10.37 12.24 -15.09
N GLY A 306 -9.51 12.14 -16.10
CA GLY A 306 -9.19 13.25 -17.01
C GLY A 306 -10.41 13.74 -17.77
N ILE A 307 -11.21 12.83 -18.32
CA ILE A 307 -12.47 13.13 -19.00
C ILE A 307 -13.48 13.77 -18.03
N PHE A 308 -13.65 13.19 -16.84
CA PHE A 308 -14.56 13.71 -15.82
C PHE A 308 -14.17 15.12 -15.37
N ARG A 309 -12.87 15.38 -15.19
CA ARG A 309 -12.35 16.72 -14.86
C ARG A 309 -12.53 17.71 -16.00
N ALA A 310 -12.16 17.34 -17.22
CA ALA A 310 -12.23 18.22 -18.39
C ALA A 310 -13.67 18.59 -18.74
N SER A 311 -14.66 17.75 -18.42
CA SER A 311 -16.07 18.08 -18.60
C SER A 311 -16.59 19.15 -17.63
N GLY A 312 -15.84 19.54 -16.58
CA GLY A 312 -16.31 20.44 -15.52
C GLY A 312 -17.20 19.74 -14.46
N ALA A 313 -17.43 18.44 -14.57
CA ALA A 313 -18.26 17.70 -13.63
C ALA A 313 -17.67 17.70 -12.20
N MET A 314 -16.35 17.73 -12.10
CA MET A 314 -15.65 17.80 -10.80
C MET A 314 -15.87 19.14 -10.11
N ASP A 315 -15.86 20.24 -10.84
CA ASP A 315 -16.08 21.58 -10.29
C ASP A 315 -17.51 21.74 -9.78
N LEU A 316 -18.49 21.20 -10.50
CA LEU A 316 -19.89 21.14 -10.05
C LEU A 316 -20.05 20.35 -8.74
N SER A 317 -19.32 19.25 -8.57
CA SER A 317 -19.31 18.45 -7.33
C SER A 317 -18.68 19.20 -6.16
N LEU A 318 -17.54 19.89 -6.39
CA LEU A 318 -16.83 20.66 -5.36
C LEU A 318 -17.62 21.91 -4.92
N ILE A 319 -18.32 22.61 -5.82
CA ILE A 319 -19.17 23.74 -5.50
C ILE A 319 -20.30 23.29 -4.54
N HIS A 320 -20.92 22.14 -4.76
CA HIS A 320 -21.95 21.60 -3.87
C HIS A 320 -21.45 21.26 -2.47
N ILE A 321 -20.16 20.89 -2.34
CA ILE A 321 -19.54 20.55 -1.04
C ILE A 321 -19.09 21.81 -0.29
N SER A 322 -18.66 22.86 -1.02
CA SER A 322 -18.10 24.09 -0.42
C SER A 322 -19.12 25.22 -0.20
N GLU A 323 -20.25 25.23 -0.93
CA GLU A 323 -21.27 26.28 -0.78
C GLU A 323 -22.30 26.13 0.39
N PRO A 324 -22.53 24.99 1.02
CA PRO A 324 -23.41 24.95 2.18
C PRO A 324 -22.99 25.88 3.31
N THR A 325 -21.70 26.25 3.34
CA THR A 325 -21.14 27.12 4.41
C THR A 325 -21.23 28.62 4.09
N ARG A 326 -21.49 29.04 2.86
CA ARG A 326 -21.56 30.46 2.49
C ARG A 326 -22.96 31.09 2.67
N ARG A 327 -24.03 30.31 2.73
CA ARG A 327 -25.40 30.83 2.91
C ARG A 327 -25.78 31.21 4.34
N SER A 328 -24.96 30.93 5.35
CA SER A 328 -25.27 31.23 6.76
C SER A 328 -24.64 32.56 7.28
N TYR A 329 -24.00 33.37 6.43
CA TYR A 329 -23.40 34.65 6.84
C TYR A 329 -24.01 35.89 6.18
N ILE A 330 -25.19 35.75 5.54
CA ILE A 330 -25.95 36.93 5.06
C ILE A 330 -27.39 36.77 5.56
N SER A 331 -27.60 37.10 6.84
CA SER A 331 -28.86 37.50 7.43
C SER A 331 -28.58 38.29 8.70
#